data_8e60a975879feb5178afeb0992114f3c
#
_entry.id   8e60a975879feb5178afeb0992114f3c
#
_cell.length_a   1.000
_cell.length_b   1.000
_cell.length_c   1.000
_cell.angle_alpha   90.00
_cell.angle_beta   90.00
_cell.angle_gamma   90.00
#
_symmetry.space_group_name_H-M   'P 1'
#
loop_
_entity.id
_entity.type
_entity.pdbx_description
1 polymer ?
#
loop_
_entity_poly.entity_id
_entity_poly.type
_entity_poly.pdbx_seq_one_letter_code
_entity_poly.pdbx_strand_id
1 'polypeptide(L)'
;AANEPFKVELIDRIPGDEPIRMYWHGDWQDLCRGPHLQNTGQVPADAFKLTHVAGAYWLGDASRPMLQRIYGVAFRNRDDLKAHLTMLEEAAKRDHRKLGREMELFHFQEEAPGMVFWHPNGWSIYRELEAYMRRRLIRADYKEIKTPQVVDRVLWEKSGHWEAYRENMFIVEVDEEGAKEKRINALKPMNC
;
A
#
# COMPACT_ATOMS: atom_id res chain seq x y z
N ALA A 1 33.96 7.89 -6.38
CA ALA A 1 32.74 8.15 -7.19
C ALA A 1 32.75 7.41 -8.53
N ALA A 2 33.91 7.15 -9.16
CA ALA A 2 33.97 6.54 -10.49
C ALA A 2 33.38 5.10 -10.60
N ASN A 3 33.20 4.40 -9.50
CA ASN A 3 32.69 3.01 -9.46
C ASN A 3 31.28 2.88 -8.86
N GLU A 4 30.56 3.98 -8.67
CA GLU A 4 29.26 4.00 -8.00
C GLU A 4 28.18 4.69 -8.87
N PRO A 5 27.78 4.05 -10.00
CA PRO A 5 26.90 4.70 -10.98
C PRO A 5 25.55 5.12 -10.40
N PHE A 6 25.01 4.34 -9.46
CA PHE A 6 23.75 4.66 -8.81
C PHE A 6 23.83 5.90 -7.92
N LYS A 7 24.98 6.12 -7.25
CA LYS A 7 25.18 7.33 -6.44
C LYS A 7 25.32 8.57 -7.31
N VAL A 8 26.02 8.46 -8.46
CA VAL A 8 26.12 9.55 -9.43
C VAL A 8 24.72 9.95 -9.92
N GLU A 9 23.91 8.97 -10.33
CA GLU A 9 22.53 9.24 -10.77
C GLU A 9 21.68 9.88 -9.66
N LEU A 10 21.86 9.50 -8.39
CA LEU A 10 21.16 10.16 -7.27
C LEU A 10 21.59 11.60 -7.08
N ILE A 11 22.88 11.90 -7.23
CA ILE A 11 23.39 13.27 -7.12
C ILE A 11 22.77 14.16 -8.20
N ASP A 12 22.70 13.67 -9.44
CA ASP A 12 22.13 14.41 -10.56
C ASP A 12 20.61 14.70 -10.39
N ARG A 13 19.95 13.95 -9.53
CA ARG A 13 18.52 14.12 -9.22
C ARG A 13 18.25 15.03 -8.03
N ILE A 14 19.26 15.38 -7.25
CA ILE A 14 19.10 16.32 -6.13
C ILE A 14 18.83 17.71 -6.71
N PRO A 15 17.74 18.39 -6.31
CA PRO A 15 17.48 19.76 -6.74
C PRO A 15 18.68 20.67 -6.47
N GLY A 16 18.97 21.59 -7.40
CA GLY A 16 20.16 22.40 -7.31
C GLY A 16 20.23 23.37 -6.13
N ASP A 17 19.12 23.58 -5.43
CA ASP A 17 18.97 24.36 -4.21
C ASP A 17 19.11 23.52 -2.93
N GLU A 18 19.16 22.19 -3.04
CA GLU A 18 19.37 21.31 -1.90
C GLU A 18 20.87 21.03 -1.67
N PRO A 19 21.38 21.15 -0.44
CA PRO A 19 22.77 20.85 -0.14
C PRO A 19 23.05 19.35 -0.20
N ILE A 20 24.07 18.95 -0.94
CA ILE A 20 24.58 17.58 -0.93
C ILE A 20 25.35 17.35 0.37
N ARG A 21 24.92 16.36 1.15
CA ARG A 21 25.51 16.04 2.44
C ARG A 21 26.16 14.67 2.43
N MET A 22 27.42 14.62 2.90
CA MET A 22 28.19 13.40 3.09
C MET A 22 28.30 13.10 4.58
N TYR A 23 28.20 11.82 4.93
CA TYR A 23 28.35 11.33 6.30
C TYR A 23 29.46 10.28 6.37
N TRP A 24 30.21 10.33 7.44
CA TRP A 24 31.34 9.44 7.70
C TRP A 24 31.06 8.58 8.93
N HIS A 25 31.48 7.31 8.82
CA HIS A 25 31.45 6.37 9.92
C HIS A 25 32.75 5.56 9.90
N GLY A 26 33.76 6.01 10.66
CA GLY A 26 35.13 5.53 10.52
C GLY A 26 35.65 5.83 9.12
N ASP A 27 36.13 4.80 8.43
CA ASP A 27 36.63 4.88 7.05
C ASP A 27 35.52 4.81 5.97
N TRP A 28 34.29 4.56 6.38
CA TRP A 28 33.15 4.50 5.45
C TRP A 28 32.46 5.84 5.31
N GLN A 29 32.04 6.16 4.09
CA GLN A 29 31.32 7.39 3.78
C GLN A 29 30.22 7.13 2.77
N ASP A 30 29.11 7.87 2.91
CA ASP A 30 28.03 7.83 1.94
C ASP A 30 27.19 9.12 1.95
N LEU A 31 26.36 9.28 0.90
CA LEU A 31 25.33 10.30 0.83
C LEU A 31 24.23 10.00 1.85
N CYS A 32 23.85 10.99 2.64
CA CYS A 32 22.69 10.87 3.50
C CYS A 32 22.09 12.23 3.85
N ARG A 33 20.76 12.30 3.83
CA ARG A 33 20.01 13.53 4.11
C ARG A 33 19.89 13.82 5.61
N GLY A 34 20.05 12.79 6.44
CA GLY A 34 19.83 12.88 7.89
C GLY A 34 18.34 12.87 8.27
N PRO A 35 17.98 13.15 9.53
CA PRO A 35 18.92 13.40 10.64
C PRO A 35 19.69 12.15 11.06
N HIS A 36 20.78 12.34 11.81
CA HIS A 36 21.65 11.28 12.32
C HIS A 36 21.83 11.40 13.82
N LEU A 37 22.09 10.26 14.47
CA LEU A 37 22.60 10.24 15.83
C LEU A 37 24.03 10.80 15.86
N GLN A 38 24.44 11.37 16.99
CA GLN A 38 25.80 11.94 17.12
C GLN A 38 26.89 10.87 17.05
N ASN A 39 26.58 9.66 17.50
CA ASN A 39 27.46 8.51 17.40
C ASN A 39 26.64 7.19 17.47
N THR A 40 27.20 6.11 16.95
CA THR A 40 26.56 4.78 16.92
C THR A 40 26.45 4.14 18.30
N GLY A 41 27.24 4.58 19.31
CA GLY A 41 27.11 4.14 20.68
C GLY A 41 25.80 4.51 21.35
N GLN A 42 25.01 5.43 20.74
CA GLN A 42 23.67 5.76 21.22
C GLN A 42 22.64 4.66 20.91
N VAL A 43 22.96 3.72 20.03
CA VAL A 43 22.14 2.54 19.75
C VAL A 43 22.73 1.36 20.49
N PRO A 44 22.06 0.82 21.53
CA PRO A 44 22.56 -0.38 22.23
C PRO A 44 22.67 -1.57 21.27
N ALA A 45 23.74 -2.34 21.36
CA ALA A 45 24.01 -3.47 20.46
C ALA A 45 22.92 -4.55 20.50
N ASP A 46 22.18 -4.65 21.60
CA ASP A 46 21.06 -5.59 21.80
C ASP A 46 19.68 -4.97 21.49
N ALA A 47 19.64 -3.73 21.03
CA ALA A 47 18.41 -3.00 20.73
C ALA A 47 18.17 -2.81 19.22
N PHE A 48 18.94 -3.45 18.35
CA PHE A 48 18.67 -3.48 16.91
C PHE A 48 18.67 -4.89 16.35
N LYS A 49 17.99 -5.09 15.21
CA LYS A 49 17.94 -6.38 14.51
C LYS A 49 17.77 -6.16 13.01
N LEU A 50 18.58 -6.87 12.23
CA LEU A 50 18.29 -7.03 10.81
C LEU A 50 17.16 -8.05 10.64
N THR A 51 16.13 -7.69 9.86
CA THR A 51 14.89 -8.48 9.78
C THR A 51 14.84 -9.35 8.54
N HIS A 52 15.09 -8.79 7.36
CA HIS A 52 15.09 -9.53 6.11
C HIS A 52 15.82 -8.79 4.99
N VAL A 53 16.03 -9.48 3.89
CA VAL A 53 16.56 -8.94 2.63
C VAL A 53 15.48 -9.11 1.56
N ALA A 54 15.28 -8.11 0.72
CA ALA A 54 14.38 -8.18 -0.43
C ALA A 54 15.03 -7.57 -1.66
N GLY A 55 14.60 -8.01 -2.85
CA GLY A 55 14.91 -7.32 -4.10
C GLY A 55 14.20 -5.96 -4.15
N ALA A 56 14.89 -4.97 -4.73
CA ALA A 56 14.31 -3.66 -4.99
C ALA A 56 14.84 -3.14 -6.33
N TYR A 57 13.95 -2.95 -7.28
CA TYR A 57 14.34 -2.32 -8.55
C TYR A 57 14.82 -0.89 -8.31
N TRP A 58 15.89 -0.53 -9.01
CA TRP A 58 16.42 0.82 -8.93
C TRP A 58 15.36 1.87 -9.28
N LEU A 59 15.13 2.81 -8.37
CA LEU A 59 14.09 3.85 -8.47
C LEU A 59 12.65 3.31 -8.63
N GLY A 60 12.40 2.07 -8.27
CA GLY A 60 11.08 1.44 -8.40
C GLY A 60 10.72 0.99 -9.82
N ASP A 61 11.63 1.09 -10.78
CA ASP A 61 11.41 0.76 -12.17
C ASP A 61 11.84 -0.69 -12.46
N ALA A 62 10.89 -1.56 -12.81
CA ALA A 62 11.13 -2.98 -13.09
C ALA A 62 12.03 -3.24 -14.32
N SER A 63 12.22 -2.27 -15.20
CA SER A 63 13.15 -2.34 -16.34
C SER A 63 14.61 -2.10 -15.96
N ARG A 64 14.85 -1.61 -14.74
CA ARG A 64 16.16 -1.26 -14.21
C ARG A 64 16.76 -2.38 -13.36
N PRO A 65 18.06 -2.33 -13.06
CA PRO A 65 18.71 -3.35 -12.24
C PRO A 65 18.03 -3.56 -10.88
N MET A 66 17.90 -4.82 -10.50
CA MET A 66 17.41 -5.19 -9.19
C MET A 66 18.57 -5.17 -8.18
N LEU A 67 18.40 -4.38 -7.14
CA LEU A 67 19.31 -4.25 -6.00
C LEU A 67 18.81 -5.06 -4.82
N GLN A 68 19.67 -5.27 -3.84
CA GLN A 68 19.30 -5.85 -2.55
C GLN A 68 18.99 -4.75 -1.54
N ARG A 69 17.86 -4.86 -0.88
CA ARG A 69 17.47 -3.98 0.22
C ARG A 69 17.48 -4.76 1.52
N ILE A 70 18.32 -4.31 2.45
CA ILE A 70 18.42 -4.91 3.79
C ILE A 70 17.54 -4.10 4.72
N TYR A 71 16.63 -4.78 5.40
CA TYR A 71 15.72 -4.19 6.37
C TYR A 71 16.17 -4.46 7.79
N GLY A 72 15.98 -3.50 8.66
CA GLY A 72 16.28 -3.61 10.08
C GLY A 72 15.42 -2.67 10.89
N VAL A 73 15.41 -2.92 12.20
CA VAL A 73 14.74 -2.09 13.20
C VAL A 73 15.70 -1.79 14.34
N ALA A 74 15.59 -0.62 14.93
CA ALA A 74 16.36 -0.21 16.09
C ALA A 74 15.46 0.48 17.11
N PHE A 75 15.73 0.23 18.40
CA PHE A 75 14.96 0.75 19.51
C PHE A 75 15.86 1.36 20.57
N ARG A 76 15.28 2.01 21.58
CA ARG A 76 16.04 2.63 22.67
C ARG A 76 16.68 1.59 23.62
N ASN A 77 16.05 0.42 23.73
CA ASN A 77 16.49 -0.65 24.60
C ASN A 77 16.02 -2.01 24.06
N ARG A 78 16.55 -3.07 24.64
CA ARG A 78 16.24 -4.46 24.31
C ARG A 78 14.77 -4.83 24.50
N ASP A 79 14.13 -4.29 25.52
CA ASP A 79 12.76 -4.67 25.86
C ASP A 79 11.78 -4.11 24.82
N ASP A 80 11.99 -2.90 24.34
CA ASP A 80 11.21 -2.31 23.25
C ASP A 80 11.40 -3.11 21.94
N LEU A 81 12.64 -3.51 21.62
CA LEU A 81 12.91 -4.39 20.48
C LEU A 81 12.17 -5.72 20.62
N LYS A 82 12.24 -6.35 21.78
CA LYS A 82 11.55 -7.61 22.05
C LYS A 82 10.04 -7.48 21.92
N ALA A 83 9.46 -6.42 22.48
CA ALA A 83 8.03 -6.13 22.37
C ALA A 83 7.61 -5.97 20.90
N HIS A 84 8.39 -5.23 20.10
CA HIS A 84 8.14 -5.06 18.68
C HIS A 84 8.22 -6.40 17.89
N LEU A 85 9.23 -7.21 18.14
CA LEU A 85 9.36 -8.50 17.47
C LEU A 85 8.22 -9.45 17.84
N THR A 86 7.82 -9.49 19.11
CA THR A 86 6.65 -10.25 19.56
C THR A 86 5.37 -9.76 18.89
N MET A 87 5.20 -8.45 18.76
CA MET A 87 4.06 -7.85 18.05
C MET A 87 4.02 -8.30 16.57
N LEU A 88 5.18 -8.32 15.90
CA LEU A 88 5.26 -8.80 14.50
C LEU A 88 4.92 -10.28 14.37
N GLU A 89 5.42 -11.13 15.29
CA GLU A 89 5.08 -12.56 15.33
C GLU A 89 3.58 -12.78 15.55
N GLU A 90 2.98 -12.04 16.47
CA GLU A 90 1.55 -12.10 16.73
C GLU A 90 0.72 -11.59 15.53
N ALA A 91 1.19 -10.53 14.85
CA ALA A 91 0.56 -10.04 13.63
C ALA A 91 0.61 -11.07 12.50
N ALA A 92 1.74 -11.77 12.34
CA ALA A 92 1.88 -12.84 11.34
C ALA A 92 0.92 -14.02 11.58
N LYS A 93 0.66 -14.37 12.85
CA LYS A 93 -0.34 -15.39 13.21
C LYS A 93 -1.77 -14.97 12.83
N ARG A 94 -2.03 -13.66 12.78
CA ARG A 94 -3.36 -13.08 12.47
C ARG A 94 -3.46 -12.58 11.03
N ASP A 95 -2.55 -12.96 10.14
CA ASP A 95 -2.63 -12.61 8.73
C ASP A 95 -3.94 -13.13 8.13
N HIS A 96 -4.75 -12.23 7.58
CA HIS A 96 -6.07 -12.54 7.02
C HIS A 96 -5.99 -13.58 5.90
N ARG A 97 -4.89 -13.65 5.14
CA ARG A 97 -4.69 -14.63 4.07
C ARG A 97 -4.51 -16.04 4.63
N LYS A 98 -3.84 -16.14 5.81
CA LYS A 98 -3.66 -17.38 6.53
C LYS A 98 -4.98 -17.82 7.18
N LEU A 99 -5.55 -16.96 8.02
CA LEU A 99 -6.81 -17.22 8.71
C LEU A 99 -7.97 -17.44 7.73
N GLY A 100 -8.04 -16.67 6.66
CA GLY A 100 -9.06 -16.82 5.62
C GLY A 100 -9.07 -18.22 5.01
N ARG A 101 -7.88 -18.81 4.78
CA ARG A 101 -7.75 -20.17 4.27
C ARG A 101 -8.05 -21.22 5.35
N GLU A 102 -7.42 -21.09 6.53
CA GLU A 102 -7.57 -22.07 7.63
C GLU A 102 -8.99 -22.18 8.15
N MET A 103 -9.73 -21.07 8.16
CA MET A 103 -11.14 -21.00 8.62
C MET A 103 -12.14 -21.11 7.49
N GLU A 104 -11.69 -21.32 6.26
CA GLU A 104 -12.55 -21.39 5.07
C GLU A 104 -13.46 -20.17 4.92
N LEU A 105 -12.88 -18.94 5.06
CA LEU A 105 -13.67 -17.72 5.04
C LEU A 105 -13.91 -17.21 3.62
N PHE A 106 -12.92 -17.29 2.74
CA PHE A 106 -12.98 -16.78 1.37
C PHE A 106 -11.86 -17.35 0.49
N HIS A 107 -11.97 -17.13 -0.81
CA HIS A 107 -10.89 -17.36 -1.77
C HIS A 107 -10.87 -16.30 -2.86
N PHE A 108 -9.79 -16.29 -3.64
CA PHE A 108 -9.63 -15.52 -4.87
C PHE A 108 -9.43 -16.48 -6.04
N GLN A 109 -9.85 -16.07 -7.24
CA GLN A 109 -9.64 -16.82 -8.47
C GLN A 109 -9.39 -15.89 -9.66
N GLU A 110 -8.87 -16.44 -10.74
CA GLU A 110 -8.39 -15.69 -11.91
C GLU A 110 -9.50 -14.97 -12.66
N GLU A 111 -10.73 -15.50 -12.63
CA GLU A 111 -11.89 -14.92 -13.32
C GLU A 111 -12.38 -13.62 -12.70
N ALA A 112 -11.95 -13.30 -11.46
CA ALA A 112 -12.29 -12.07 -10.76
C ALA A 112 -11.09 -11.53 -9.97
N PRO A 113 -10.07 -11.00 -10.64
CA PRO A 113 -8.87 -10.49 -9.97
C PRO A 113 -9.19 -9.40 -8.96
N GLY A 114 -8.71 -9.59 -7.72
CA GLY A 114 -8.93 -8.64 -6.62
C GLY A 114 -10.33 -8.68 -6.00
N MET A 115 -11.25 -9.51 -6.49
CA MET A 115 -12.59 -9.69 -5.94
C MET A 115 -12.66 -10.94 -5.06
N VAL A 116 -13.40 -10.86 -3.97
CA VAL A 116 -13.46 -11.91 -2.94
C VAL A 116 -14.67 -12.81 -3.16
N PHE A 117 -14.43 -14.12 -3.22
CA PHE A 117 -15.47 -15.13 -3.17
C PHE A 117 -15.67 -15.58 -1.72
N TRP A 118 -16.77 -15.16 -1.10
CA TRP A 118 -17.07 -15.43 0.29
C TRP A 118 -17.67 -16.82 0.48
N HIS A 119 -17.08 -17.59 1.40
CA HIS A 119 -17.64 -18.86 1.87
C HIS A 119 -18.68 -18.62 2.98
N PRO A 120 -19.46 -19.63 3.36
CA PRO A 120 -20.51 -19.44 4.38
C PRO A 120 -20.00 -18.86 5.71
N ASN A 121 -18.83 -19.32 6.18
CA ASN A 121 -18.22 -18.81 7.42
C ASN A 121 -17.83 -17.34 7.29
N GLY A 122 -17.15 -17.00 6.19
CA GLY A 122 -16.73 -15.62 5.92
C GLY A 122 -17.91 -14.69 5.69
N TRP A 123 -18.91 -15.15 4.95
CA TRP A 123 -20.13 -14.38 4.71
C TRP A 123 -20.91 -14.09 5.99
N SER A 124 -20.94 -15.02 6.93
CA SER A 124 -21.56 -14.79 8.24
C SER A 124 -20.85 -13.66 9.02
N ILE A 125 -19.51 -13.66 9.04
CA ILE A 125 -18.72 -12.60 9.66
C ILE A 125 -18.95 -11.27 8.95
N TYR A 126 -18.93 -11.25 7.62
CA TYR A 126 -19.17 -10.05 6.82
C TYR A 126 -20.51 -9.41 7.16
N ARG A 127 -21.58 -10.19 7.19
CA ARG A 127 -22.93 -9.71 7.54
C ARG A 127 -23.01 -9.13 8.94
N GLU A 128 -22.35 -9.73 9.92
CA GLU A 128 -22.32 -9.19 11.29
C GLU A 128 -21.59 -7.85 11.36
N LEU A 129 -20.48 -7.71 10.65
CA LEU A 129 -19.77 -6.42 10.55
C LEU A 129 -20.62 -5.36 9.86
N GLU A 130 -21.27 -5.69 8.75
CA GLU A 130 -22.18 -4.79 8.05
C GLU A 130 -23.35 -4.34 8.94
N ALA A 131 -23.98 -5.29 9.63
CA ALA A 131 -25.06 -5.01 10.57
C ALA A 131 -24.60 -4.14 11.75
N TYR A 132 -23.39 -4.40 12.27
CA TYR A 132 -22.81 -3.57 13.33
C TYR A 132 -22.60 -2.12 12.86
N MET A 133 -21.98 -1.92 11.69
CA MET A 133 -21.76 -0.58 11.14
C MET A 133 -23.08 0.14 10.88
N ARG A 134 -24.07 -0.55 10.31
CA ARG A 134 -25.39 0.00 10.05
C ARG A 134 -26.05 0.49 11.34
N ARG A 135 -26.01 -0.33 12.41
CA ARG A 135 -26.51 0.08 13.75
C ARG A 135 -25.78 1.31 14.31
N ARG A 136 -24.44 1.40 14.12
CA ARG A 136 -23.65 2.55 14.56
C ARG A 136 -24.03 3.83 13.82
N LEU A 137 -24.13 3.75 12.50
CA LEU A 137 -24.49 4.89 11.64
C LEU A 137 -25.91 5.41 11.93
N ILE A 138 -26.89 4.50 12.09
CA ILE A 138 -28.27 4.88 12.44
C ILE A 138 -28.30 5.62 13.80
N ARG A 139 -27.55 5.15 14.80
CA ARG A 139 -27.47 5.83 16.12
C ARG A 139 -26.83 7.22 16.03
N ALA A 140 -25.97 7.44 15.04
CA ALA A 140 -25.35 8.72 14.76
C ALA A 140 -26.16 9.59 13.79
N ASP A 141 -27.43 9.26 13.54
CA ASP A 141 -28.39 9.91 12.66
C ASP A 141 -27.99 9.98 11.17
N TYR A 142 -27.13 9.06 10.72
CA TYR A 142 -26.88 8.89 9.29
C TYR A 142 -28.07 8.21 8.62
N LYS A 143 -28.40 8.69 7.41
CA LYS A 143 -29.46 8.10 6.58
C LYS A 143 -28.84 7.19 5.52
N GLU A 144 -29.26 5.94 5.49
CA GLU A 144 -28.80 5.00 4.48
C GLU A 144 -29.45 5.28 3.14
N ILE A 145 -28.66 5.38 2.09
CA ILE A 145 -29.10 5.49 0.70
C ILE A 145 -28.51 4.35 -0.13
N LYS A 146 -29.19 4.02 -1.22
CA LYS A 146 -28.72 3.03 -2.20
C LYS A 146 -28.77 3.65 -3.58
N THR A 147 -27.62 3.74 -4.23
CA THR A 147 -27.46 4.34 -5.56
C THR A 147 -26.98 3.30 -6.58
N PRO A 148 -27.18 3.50 -7.90
CA PRO A 148 -26.66 2.61 -8.93
C PRO A 148 -25.16 2.42 -8.82
N GLN A 149 -24.67 1.21 -9.14
CA GLN A 149 -23.23 0.93 -9.14
C GLN A 149 -22.56 1.33 -10.46
N VAL A 150 -23.27 1.21 -11.58
CA VAL A 150 -22.82 1.61 -12.90
C VAL A 150 -23.51 2.91 -13.27
N VAL A 151 -22.75 3.93 -13.60
CA VAL A 151 -23.27 5.30 -13.84
C VAL A 151 -22.59 5.87 -15.08
N ASP A 152 -23.30 6.75 -15.78
CA ASP A 152 -22.85 7.43 -16.97
C ASP A 152 -21.56 8.25 -16.75
N ARG A 153 -20.70 8.27 -17.75
CA ARG A 153 -19.43 9.01 -17.79
C ARG A 153 -19.56 10.47 -17.36
N VAL A 154 -20.63 11.13 -17.76
CA VAL A 154 -20.89 12.55 -17.44
C VAL A 154 -20.83 12.84 -15.93
N LEU A 155 -21.28 11.91 -15.09
CA LEU A 155 -21.20 12.08 -13.64
C LEU A 155 -19.75 12.07 -13.15
N TRP A 156 -18.92 11.21 -13.73
CA TRP A 156 -17.51 11.08 -13.38
C TRP A 156 -16.67 12.27 -13.86
N GLU A 157 -17.03 12.87 -15.00
CA GLU A 157 -16.43 14.12 -15.46
C GLU A 157 -16.75 15.28 -14.51
N LYS A 158 -18.04 15.44 -14.14
CA LYS A 158 -18.46 16.48 -13.19
C LYS A 158 -17.80 16.37 -11.81
N SER A 159 -17.51 15.16 -11.35
CA SER A 159 -16.88 14.91 -10.05
C SER A 159 -15.35 14.90 -10.09
N GLY A 160 -14.72 15.03 -11.27
CA GLY A 160 -13.27 14.97 -11.46
C GLY A 160 -12.67 13.55 -11.40
N HIS A 161 -13.49 12.51 -11.17
CA HIS A 161 -13.00 11.12 -11.08
C HIS A 161 -12.52 10.61 -12.44
N TRP A 162 -13.11 11.07 -13.53
CA TRP A 162 -12.73 10.64 -14.88
C TRP A 162 -11.29 11.01 -15.22
N GLU A 163 -10.84 12.20 -14.87
CA GLU A 163 -9.46 12.65 -15.13
C GLU A 163 -8.47 11.98 -14.19
N ALA A 164 -8.83 11.83 -12.91
CA ALA A 164 -7.92 11.34 -11.88
C ALA A 164 -7.79 9.81 -11.82
N TYR A 165 -8.83 9.04 -12.20
CA TYR A 165 -8.92 7.61 -11.92
C TYR A 165 -9.34 6.76 -13.12
N ARG A 166 -9.48 7.32 -14.32
CA ARG A 166 -9.94 6.57 -15.51
C ARG A 166 -9.20 5.26 -15.74
N GLU A 167 -7.89 5.26 -15.56
CA GLU A 167 -7.05 4.07 -15.76
C GLU A 167 -7.36 2.93 -14.79
N ASN A 168 -7.98 3.26 -13.65
CA ASN A 168 -8.35 2.31 -12.60
C ASN A 168 -9.86 2.04 -12.53
N MET A 169 -10.64 2.53 -13.49
CA MET A 169 -12.09 2.34 -13.53
C MET A 169 -12.47 1.21 -14.49
N PHE A 170 -13.43 0.38 -14.09
CA PHE A 170 -14.08 -0.56 -14.98
C PHE A 170 -15.07 0.20 -15.87
N ILE A 171 -14.74 0.32 -17.16
CA ILE A 171 -15.54 1.03 -18.16
C ILE A 171 -16.42 0.03 -18.87
N VAL A 172 -17.69 0.38 -19.04
CA VAL A 172 -18.71 -0.40 -19.75
C VAL A 172 -19.22 0.42 -20.92
N GLU A 173 -18.90 -0.01 -22.13
CA GLU A 173 -19.47 0.55 -23.35
C GLU A 173 -20.79 -0.16 -23.68
N VAL A 174 -21.82 0.63 -23.94
CA VAL A 174 -23.14 0.14 -24.31
C VAL A 174 -23.46 0.63 -25.71
N ASP A 175 -23.67 -0.30 -26.63
CA ASP A 175 -24.19 -0.05 -27.97
C ASP A 175 -25.72 -0.08 -27.89
N GLU A 176 -26.36 1.08 -28.11
CA GLU A 176 -27.80 1.18 -28.24
C GLU A 176 -28.16 1.21 -29.74
N GLU A 177 -29.05 0.32 -30.16
CA GLU A 177 -29.50 0.22 -31.54
C GLU A 177 -30.15 1.56 -31.97
N GLY A 178 -29.59 2.22 -32.99
CA GLY A 178 -30.03 3.50 -33.47
C GLY A 178 -29.39 4.74 -32.82
N ALA A 179 -28.50 4.56 -31.83
CA ALA A 179 -27.73 5.68 -31.27
C ALA A 179 -26.56 6.07 -32.20
N LYS A 180 -26.30 7.37 -32.32
CA LYS A 180 -25.19 7.89 -33.12
C LYS A 180 -23.84 7.65 -32.50
N GLU A 181 -23.79 7.50 -31.18
CA GLU A 181 -22.57 7.29 -30.37
C GLU A 181 -22.80 6.24 -29.29
N LYS A 182 -21.77 5.49 -28.97
CA LYS A 182 -21.78 4.53 -27.85
C LYS A 182 -21.93 5.27 -26.51
N ARG A 183 -22.79 4.76 -25.65
CA ARG A 183 -22.88 5.23 -24.29
C ARG A 183 -21.74 4.66 -23.46
N ILE A 184 -21.03 5.50 -22.75
CA ILE A 184 -19.93 5.09 -21.87
C ILE A 184 -20.39 5.22 -20.42
N ASN A 185 -20.47 4.10 -19.76
CA ASN A 185 -20.73 4.00 -18.33
C ASN A 185 -19.44 3.53 -17.59
N ALA A 186 -19.38 3.73 -16.30
CA ALA A 186 -18.32 3.18 -15.48
C ALA A 186 -18.85 2.70 -14.13
N LEU A 187 -18.23 1.66 -13.62
CA LEU A 187 -18.46 1.18 -12.26
C LEU A 187 -17.90 2.21 -11.27
N LYS A 188 -18.59 2.44 -10.16
CA LYS A 188 -18.11 3.33 -9.10
C LYS A 188 -16.74 2.91 -8.60
N PRO A 189 -15.70 3.78 -8.67
CA PRO A 189 -14.39 3.51 -8.08
C PRO A 189 -14.41 3.63 -6.56
N MET A 190 -15.35 4.40 -6.00
CA MET A 190 -15.54 4.65 -4.58
C MET A 190 -17.04 4.82 -4.26
N ASN A 191 -17.41 4.57 -3.00
CA ASN A 191 -18.80 4.67 -2.55
C ASN A 191 -19.22 6.06 -2.02
N CYS A 192 -18.48 7.07 -2.35
CA CYS A 192 -18.81 8.47 -1.99
C CYS A 192 -19.82 9.09 -2.94
#